data_ac86653e2feb3fb20188aaa737409420
#
_entry.id   ac86653e2feb3fb20188aaa737409420
#
_cell.length_a   1.000
_cell.length_b   1.000
_cell.length_c   1.000
_cell.angle_alpha   90.00
_cell.angle_beta   90.00
_cell.angle_gamma   90.00
#
_symmetry.space_group_name_H-M   'P 1'
#
loop_
_entity.id
_entity.type
_entity.pdbx_description
1 polymer ?
#
loop_
_entity_poly.entity_id
_entity_poly.type
_entity_poly.pdbx_seq_one_letter_code
_entity_poly.pdbx_strand_id
1 'polypeptide(L)'
;MVDIVQGIMVVNTETIPGKVITETYGVVSGSTVRAKNIGRDITQSLKNIMGGELHKYTELLQESRAEAMSRLVSDAMARGANAVVNLRFATSAVTPGAAELFAYGTAVKIE
;
A
#
# COMPACT_ATOMS: atom_id res chain seq x y z
N MET A 1 -14.44 -3.75 12.16
CA MET A 1 -14.01 -2.34 12.03
C MET A 1 -13.40 -2.13 10.66
N VAL A 2 -13.67 -0.99 10.03
CA VAL A 2 -13.14 -0.65 8.71
C VAL A 2 -11.98 0.31 8.88
N ASP A 3 -10.90 0.10 8.14
CA ASP A 3 -9.77 1.03 8.15
C ASP A 3 -10.14 2.31 7.40
N ILE A 4 -9.81 3.45 8.00
CA ILE A 4 -10.04 4.75 7.39
C ILE A 4 -8.69 5.44 7.24
N VAL A 5 -8.35 5.80 6.00
CA VAL A 5 -7.10 6.48 5.67
C VAL A 5 -7.45 7.82 5.02
N GLN A 6 -7.07 8.92 5.66
CA GLN A 6 -7.35 10.27 5.16
C GLN A 6 -8.84 10.49 4.82
N GLY A 7 -9.74 9.89 5.62
CA GLY A 7 -11.18 9.99 5.40
C GLY A 7 -11.78 9.00 4.40
N ILE A 8 -10.95 8.18 3.76
CA ILE A 8 -11.37 7.15 2.80
C ILE A 8 -11.44 5.81 3.50
N MET A 9 -12.57 5.10 3.34
CA MET A 9 -12.67 3.73 3.82
C MET A 9 -11.88 2.81 2.90
N VAL A 10 -11.02 1.97 3.48
CA VAL A 10 -10.18 1.07 2.71
C VAL A 10 -10.39 -0.36 3.20
N VAL A 11 -10.75 -1.25 2.31
CA VAL A 11 -10.97 -2.67 2.63
C VAL A 11 -10.32 -3.55 1.57
N ASN A 12 -10.00 -4.77 1.96
CA ASN A 12 -9.50 -5.77 1.01
C ASN A 12 -10.58 -6.72 0.52
N THR A 13 -11.82 -6.51 0.93
CA THR A 13 -13.00 -7.26 0.47
C THR A 13 -13.61 -6.58 -0.74
N GLU A 14 -14.49 -7.28 -1.45
CA GLU A 14 -15.18 -6.73 -2.63
C GLU A 14 -16.27 -5.72 -2.25
N THR A 15 -16.82 -5.86 -1.05
CA THR A 15 -17.90 -5.02 -0.57
C THR A 15 -17.62 -4.57 0.85
N ILE A 16 -18.37 -3.55 1.29
CA ILE A 16 -18.34 -3.06 2.66
C ILE A 16 -19.71 -3.32 3.25
N PRO A 17 -19.82 -4.10 4.34
CA PRO A 17 -21.11 -4.38 4.98
C PRO A 17 -21.87 -3.11 5.34
N GLY A 18 -23.17 -3.10 5.03
CA GLY A 18 -24.03 -1.95 5.30
C GLY A 18 -23.89 -0.80 4.31
N LYS A 19 -23.06 -0.96 3.28
CA LYS A 19 -22.84 0.06 2.25
C LYS A 19 -23.15 -0.49 0.87
N VAL A 20 -23.54 0.40 -0.04
CA VAL A 20 -23.81 0.05 -1.43
C VAL A 20 -22.82 0.80 -2.31
N ILE A 21 -22.16 0.08 -3.21
CA ILE A 21 -21.29 0.70 -4.21
C ILE A 21 -22.20 1.24 -5.32
N THR A 22 -22.20 2.55 -5.48
CA THR A 22 -23.07 3.21 -6.47
C THR A 22 -22.31 3.62 -7.72
N GLU A 23 -20.97 3.69 -7.65
CA GLU A 23 -20.16 4.10 -8.78
C GLU A 23 -18.74 3.56 -8.61
N THR A 24 -18.10 3.22 -9.73
CA THR A 24 -16.69 2.81 -9.74
C THR A 24 -15.87 3.80 -10.54
N TYR A 25 -14.69 4.11 -10.03
CA TYR A 25 -13.77 5.07 -10.65
C TYR A 25 -12.51 4.40 -11.18
N GLY A 26 -12.51 3.07 -11.21
CA GLY A 26 -11.42 2.31 -11.78
C GLY A 26 -10.32 1.94 -10.79
N VAL A 27 -9.27 1.36 -11.31
CA VAL A 27 -8.15 0.90 -10.51
C VAL A 27 -7.28 2.08 -10.10
N VAL A 28 -7.01 2.16 -8.82
CA VAL A 28 -6.09 3.15 -8.25
C VAL A 28 -4.88 2.44 -7.66
N SER A 29 -3.79 3.15 -7.57
CA SER A 29 -2.55 2.59 -7.08
C SER A 29 -1.69 3.63 -6.38
N GLY A 30 -0.78 3.13 -5.57
CA GLY A 30 0.27 3.93 -4.98
C GLY A 30 1.50 3.06 -4.81
N SER A 31 2.66 3.60 -5.09
CA SER A 31 3.87 2.82 -4.97
C SER A 31 4.98 3.60 -4.31
N THR A 32 5.91 2.86 -3.71
CA THR A 32 7.17 3.40 -3.23
C THR A 32 8.29 2.58 -3.85
N VAL A 33 9.29 3.27 -4.37
CA VAL A 33 10.51 2.62 -4.85
C VAL A 33 11.61 2.97 -3.86
N ARG A 34 12.21 1.96 -3.27
CA ARG A 34 13.32 2.18 -2.35
C ARG A 34 14.63 2.22 -3.13
N ALA A 35 15.49 3.13 -2.71
CA ALA A 35 16.76 3.35 -3.36
C ALA A 35 17.61 2.09 -3.37
N LYS A 36 18.46 2.00 -4.39
CA LYS A 36 19.33 0.89 -4.68
C LYS A 36 20.03 0.30 -3.46
N ASN A 37 20.55 1.16 -2.58
CA ASN A 37 21.31 0.69 -1.43
C ASN A 37 20.43 0.07 -0.36
N ILE A 38 19.20 0.54 -0.21
CA ILE A 38 18.28 0.02 0.81
C ILE A 38 17.84 -1.39 0.46
N GLY A 39 17.43 -1.64 -0.79
CA GLY A 39 17.03 -2.97 -1.23
C GLY A 39 18.19 -3.97 -1.13
N ARG A 40 19.37 -3.54 -1.51
CA ARG A 40 20.57 -4.37 -1.41
C ARG A 40 20.95 -4.67 0.03
N ASP A 41 20.89 -3.64 0.88
CA ASP A 41 21.22 -3.79 2.29
C ASP A 41 20.23 -4.70 3.00
N ILE A 42 18.94 -4.61 2.67
CA ILE A 42 17.93 -5.52 3.22
C ILE A 42 18.28 -6.96 2.86
N THR A 43 18.59 -7.23 1.60
CA THR A 43 18.91 -8.59 1.15
C THR A 43 20.16 -9.15 1.85
N GLN A 44 21.20 -8.36 1.93
CA GLN A 44 22.44 -8.77 2.58
C GLN A 44 22.27 -8.88 4.10
N SER A 45 21.56 -7.93 4.69
CA SER A 45 21.38 -7.89 6.13
C SER A 45 20.47 -9.00 6.63
N LEU A 46 19.50 -9.46 5.84
CA LEU A 46 18.67 -10.60 6.20
C LEU A 46 19.48 -11.88 6.42
N LYS A 47 20.64 -11.99 5.78
CA LYS A 47 21.54 -13.12 5.99
C LYS A 47 22.34 -13.01 7.29
N ASN A 48 22.45 -11.81 7.83
CA ASN A 48 23.29 -11.50 8.98
C ASN A 48 22.53 -10.85 10.13
N ILE A 49 21.21 -10.78 10.05
CA ILE A 49 20.39 -10.11 11.07
C ILE A 49 20.43 -10.89 12.38
N MET A 50 20.72 -10.16 13.45
CA MET A 50 20.62 -10.66 14.81
C MET A 50 20.00 -9.57 15.69
N GLY A 51 18.92 -9.91 16.40
CA GLY A 51 18.33 -9.04 17.40
C GLY A 51 17.67 -7.77 16.85
N GLY A 52 18.10 -6.61 17.35
CA GLY A 52 17.44 -5.32 17.10
C GLY A 52 17.45 -4.81 15.66
N GLU A 53 18.30 -5.35 14.79
CA GLU A 53 18.34 -4.91 13.40
C GLU A 53 17.08 -5.32 12.63
N LEU A 54 16.52 -6.48 12.94
CA LEU A 54 15.28 -6.93 12.32
C LEU A 54 14.15 -5.94 12.58
N HIS A 55 14.12 -5.35 13.77
CA HIS A 55 13.12 -4.35 14.14
C HIS A 55 13.19 -3.11 13.26
N LYS A 56 14.38 -2.65 12.92
CA LYS A 56 14.57 -1.49 12.01
C LYS A 56 14.03 -1.77 10.63
N TYR A 57 14.25 -2.96 10.09
CA TYR A 57 13.72 -3.33 8.80
C TYR A 57 12.19 -3.47 8.81
N THR A 58 11.65 -3.96 9.92
CA THR A 58 10.19 -4.03 10.08
C THR A 58 9.59 -2.62 10.05
N GLU A 59 10.19 -1.67 10.75
CA GLU A 59 9.74 -0.27 10.72
C GLU A 59 9.81 0.32 9.31
N LEU A 60 10.91 0.08 8.61
CA LEU A 60 11.08 0.58 7.24
C LEU A 60 10.00 0.02 6.30
N LEU A 61 9.69 -1.26 6.42
CA LEU A 61 8.64 -1.88 5.61
C LEU A 61 7.25 -1.34 5.96
N GLN A 62 6.99 -1.10 7.24
CA GLN A 62 5.73 -0.48 7.67
C GLN A 62 5.58 0.93 7.12
N GLU A 63 6.64 1.73 7.17
CA GLU A 63 6.64 3.07 6.59
C GLU A 63 6.39 3.04 5.08
N SER A 64 7.01 2.09 4.40
CA SER A 64 6.83 1.93 2.95
C SER A 64 5.40 1.58 2.59
N ARG A 65 4.77 0.70 3.36
CA ARG A 65 3.35 0.35 3.16
C ARG A 65 2.44 1.54 3.43
N ALA A 66 2.70 2.28 4.49
CA ALA A 66 1.92 3.47 4.83
C ALA A 66 2.02 4.53 3.72
N GLU A 67 3.20 4.72 3.17
CA GLU A 67 3.42 5.67 2.08
C GLU A 67 2.71 5.22 0.79
N ALA A 68 2.81 3.94 0.44
CA ALA A 68 2.11 3.40 -0.71
C ALA A 68 0.59 3.54 -0.56
N MET A 69 0.07 3.27 0.64
CA MET A 69 -1.34 3.44 0.97
C MET A 69 -1.78 4.90 0.83
N SER A 70 -0.98 5.83 1.35
CA SER A 70 -1.27 7.26 1.26
C SER A 70 -1.37 7.72 -0.20
N ARG A 71 -0.48 7.25 -1.05
CA ARG A 71 -0.49 7.57 -2.48
C ARG A 71 -1.70 6.98 -3.19
N LEU A 72 -2.07 5.74 -2.85
CA LEU A 72 -3.27 5.10 -3.39
C LEU A 72 -4.53 5.89 -3.02
N VAL A 73 -4.65 6.28 -1.75
CA VAL A 73 -5.80 7.05 -1.26
C VAL A 73 -5.86 8.42 -1.93
N SER A 74 -4.71 9.07 -2.14
CA SER A 74 -4.67 10.35 -2.85
C SER A 74 -5.16 10.21 -4.29
N ASP A 75 -4.82 9.13 -4.98
CA ASP A 75 -5.33 8.85 -6.32
C ASP A 75 -6.86 8.64 -6.30
N ALA A 76 -7.35 7.89 -5.32
CA ALA A 76 -8.79 7.68 -5.16
C ALA A 76 -9.53 8.99 -4.89
N MET A 77 -9.00 9.83 -4.02
CA MET A 77 -9.59 11.14 -3.71
C MET A 77 -9.63 12.05 -4.92
N ALA A 78 -8.56 12.04 -5.72
CA ALA A 78 -8.49 12.84 -6.95
C ALA A 78 -9.56 12.44 -7.96
N ARG A 79 -10.05 11.21 -7.90
CA ARG A 79 -11.11 10.71 -8.76
C ARG A 79 -12.52 10.92 -8.19
N GLY A 80 -12.62 11.44 -6.97
CA GLY A 80 -13.90 11.68 -6.31
C GLY A 80 -14.45 10.49 -5.54
N ALA A 81 -13.65 9.46 -5.32
CA ALA A 81 -14.06 8.28 -4.57
C ALA A 81 -14.12 8.56 -3.06
N ASN A 82 -14.95 7.80 -2.35
CA ASN A 82 -14.99 7.83 -0.89
C ASN A 82 -14.60 6.50 -0.26
N ALA A 83 -14.25 5.51 -1.08
CA ALA A 83 -13.78 4.22 -0.59
C ALA A 83 -12.87 3.54 -1.62
N VAL A 84 -12.07 2.60 -1.12
CA VAL A 84 -11.27 1.70 -1.95
C VAL A 84 -11.56 0.27 -1.49
N VAL A 85 -11.94 -0.58 -2.43
CA VAL A 85 -12.20 -2.00 -2.18
C VAL A 85 -11.15 -2.86 -2.88
N ASN A 86 -11.05 -4.12 -2.48
CA ASN A 86 -10.09 -5.06 -3.05
C ASN A 86 -8.64 -4.60 -2.94
N LEU A 87 -8.29 -3.97 -1.83
CA LEU A 87 -6.92 -3.55 -1.61
C LEU A 87 -5.97 -4.75 -1.61
N ARG A 88 -4.90 -4.64 -2.36
CA ARG A 88 -3.81 -5.62 -2.42
C ARG A 88 -2.48 -4.90 -2.41
N PHE A 89 -1.46 -5.59 -1.93
CA PHE A 89 -0.08 -5.15 -2.01
C PHE A 89 0.71 -6.15 -2.85
N ALA A 90 1.67 -5.65 -3.58
CA ALA A 90 2.63 -6.45 -4.32
C ALA A 90 4.00 -5.81 -4.18
N THR A 91 5.03 -6.64 -4.28
CA THR A 91 6.41 -6.18 -4.31
C THR A 91 7.10 -6.74 -5.52
N SER A 92 8.02 -5.99 -6.08
CA SER A 92 8.83 -6.46 -7.20
C SER A 92 10.23 -5.89 -7.12
N ALA A 93 11.19 -6.66 -7.62
CA ALA A 93 12.55 -6.17 -7.83
C ALA A 93 12.55 -5.39 -9.15
N VAL A 94 12.81 -4.10 -9.08
CA VAL A 94 12.82 -3.23 -10.26
C VAL A 94 14.17 -3.34 -10.98
N THR A 95 15.24 -3.31 -10.20
CA THR A 95 16.61 -3.54 -10.65
C THR A 95 17.37 -4.22 -9.51
N PRO A 96 18.56 -4.75 -9.74
CA PRO A 96 19.38 -5.22 -8.63
C PRO A 96 19.55 -4.15 -7.58
N GLY A 97 19.15 -4.42 -6.35
CA GLY A 97 19.24 -3.50 -5.22
C GLY A 97 18.14 -2.47 -5.11
N ALA A 98 17.10 -2.54 -5.93
CA ALA A 98 15.93 -1.67 -5.81
C ALA A 98 14.65 -2.49 -5.87
N ALA A 99 13.73 -2.20 -4.96
CA ALA A 99 12.46 -2.89 -4.87
C ALA A 99 11.31 -1.89 -4.87
N GLU A 100 10.20 -2.29 -5.45
CA GLU A 100 8.97 -1.52 -5.42
C GLU A 100 7.97 -2.20 -4.50
N LEU A 101 7.35 -1.41 -3.63
CA LEU A 101 6.16 -1.82 -2.89
C LEU A 101 4.98 -1.09 -3.52
N PHE A 102 4.01 -1.86 -3.96
CA PHE A 102 2.90 -1.37 -4.77
C PHE A 102 1.57 -1.73 -4.10
N ALA A 103 0.74 -0.73 -3.85
CA ALA A 103 -0.62 -0.91 -3.36
C ALA A 103 -1.59 -0.62 -4.51
N TYR A 104 -2.62 -1.44 -4.66
CA TYR A 104 -3.63 -1.23 -5.70
C TYR A 104 -4.99 -1.72 -5.23
N GLY A 105 -6.03 -1.18 -5.84
CA GLY A 105 -7.40 -1.53 -5.52
C GLY A 105 -8.34 -0.81 -6.46
N THR A 106 -9.63 -0.86 -6.15
CA THR A 106 -10.67 -0.19 -6.94
C THR A 106 -11.25 0.97 -6.15
N ALA A 107 -11.20 2.15 -6.73
CA ALA A 107 -11.82 3.33 -6.15
C ALA A 107 -13.31 3.32 -6.47
N VAL A 108 -14.13 3.55 -5.44
CA VAL A 108 -15.59 3.47 -5.56
C VAL A 108 -16.25 4.57 -4.77
N LYS A 109 -17.53 4.80 -5.11
CA LYS A 109 -18.42 5.60 -4.28
C LYS A 109 -19.37 4.66 -3.56
N ILE A 110 -19.46 4.83 -2.26
CA ILE A 110 -20.38 4.06 -1.40
C ILE A 110 -21.39 4.99 -0.75
N GLU A 111 -22.56 4.43 -0.51
CA GLU A 111 -23.67 5.11 0.17
C GLU A 111 -24.29 4.24 1.25
#